data_47526d782495a833061155ee6297d7fe
#
_entry.id   47526d782495a833061155ee6297d7fe
#
_cell.length_a   1.000
_cell.length_b   1.000
_cell.length_c   1.000
_cell.angle_alpha   90.00
_cell.angle_beta   90.00
_cell.angle_gamma   90.00
#
_symmetry.space_group_name_H-M   'P 1'
#
loop_
_entity.id
_entity.type
_entity.pdbx_description
1 polymer ?
#
loop_
_entity_poly.entity_id
_entity_poly.type
_entity_poly.pdbx_seq_one_letter_code
_entity_poly.pdbx_strand_id
1 'polypeptide(L)'
;MSVVSDYKKVKEIYQKAAEKGWVIPCICSENLTTTEAIFSAAEDFAVSHGLDSVPITIAMTVKYSHRPQATYYTHSRRADIGLRCFRADAEILSEVYPHVTAMLHLDHVQPIDDSDLLNGDLSGYASIMYDASAFPFEQNIKMTSGFVDRMNGKILIEGACDEIYDAGGSTHNSITTAEDAKRFIDETRVDLIVCNLGTEHRASGKDLKYYGDAARKIRDAIGEKIVLHGTSSVTADQIKTLFADGVCKVNIWTA
;
A
#
# COMPACT_ATOMS: atom_id res chain seq x y z
N MET A 1 -5.71 -15.22 15.75
CA MET A 1 -4.51 -14.30 15.81
C MET A 1 -5.03 -12.88 15.73
N SER A 2 -4.40 -11.90 16.35
CA SER A 2 -4.83 -10.50 16.29
C SER A 2 -4.26 -9.84 15.02
N VAL A 3 -4.89 -8.74 14.60
CA VAL A 3 -4.33 -7.84 13.58
C VAL A 3 -2.91 -7.42 13.97
N VAL A 4 -1.97 -7.48 13.04
CA VAL A 4 -0.56 -7.15 13.30
C VAL A 4 -0.31 -5.68 12.98
N SER A 5 0.13 -4.91 14.00
CA SER A 5 0.50 -3.49 13.85
C SER A 5 1.88 -3.15 14.45
N ASP A 6 2.52 -4.08 15.14
CA ASP A 6 3.88 -3.88 15.65
C ASP A 6 4.89 -3.74 14.50
N TYR A 7 5.60 -2.63 14.44
CA TYR A 7 6.53 -2.30 13.36
C TYR A 7 7.56 -3.40 13.07
N LYS A 8 8.14 -4.00 14.12
CA LYS A 8 9.17 -5.05 13.95
C LYS A 8 8.55 -6.31 13.37
N LYS A 9 7.38 -6.71 13.87
CA LYS A 9 6.65 -7.88 13.35
C LYS A 9 6.21 -7.66 11.89
N VAL A 10 5.75 -6.45 11.54
CA VAL A 10 5.41 -6.11 10.16
C VAL A 10 6.63 -6.26 9.25
N LYS A 11 7.79 -5.74 9.64
CA LYS A 11 9.03 -5.91 8.87
C LYS A 11 9.46 -7.37 8.74
N GLU A 12 9.34 -8.16 9.80
CA GLU A 12 9.60 -9.61 9.75
C GLU A 12 8.67 -10.34 8.77
N ILE A 13 7.39 -9.92 8.67
CA ILE A 13 6.45 -10.48 7.70
C ILE A 13 6.91 -10.17 6.27
N TYR A 14 7.29 -8.92 5.97
CA TYR A 14 7.82 -8.54 4.65
C TYR A 14 9.11 -9.29 4.32
N GLN A 15 10.02 -9.43 5.28
CA GLN A 15 11.25 -10.19 5.09
C GLN A 15 10.96 -11.67 4.77
N LYS A 16 10.07 -12.33 5.54
CA LYS A 16 9.68 -13.72 5.28
C LYS A 16 8.96 -13.90 3.95
N ALA A 17 8.15 -12.90 3.53
CA ALA A 17 7.54 -12.91 2.22
C ALA A 17 8.60 -12.83 1.11
N ALA A 18 9.59 -11.96 1.25
CA ALA A 18 10.70 -11.84 0.31
C ALA A 18 11.53 -13.14 0.22
N GLU A 19 11.83 -13.80 1.34
CA GLU A 19 12.52 -15.09 1.37
C GLU A 19 11.77 -16.19 0.60
N LYS A 20 10.44 -16.09 0.51
CA LYS A 20 9.57 -17.01 -0.23
C LYS A 20 9.29 -16.57 -1.67
N GLY A 21 9.78 -15.41 -2.08
CA GLY A 21 9.45 -14.82 -3.37
C GLY A 21 7.99 -14.34 -3.48
N TRP A 22 7.37 -13.97 -2.36
CA TRP A 22 5.97 -13.55 -2.32
C TRP A 22 5.84 -12.03 -2.40
N VAL A 23 4.83 -11.59 -3.16
CA VAL A 23 4.36 -10.20 -3.14
C VAL A 23 3.13 -10.14 -2.24
N ILE A 24 3.15 -9.24 -1.25
CA ILE A 24 2.03 -9.10 -0.31
C ILE A 24 0.89 -8.34 -0.99
N PRO A 25 -0.32 -8.92 -1.09
CA PRO A 25 -1.48 -8.20 -1.60
C PRO A 25 -1.95 -7.15 -0.59
N CYS A 26 -2.27 -5.97 -1.08
CA CYS A 26 -2.90 -4.90 -0.33
C CYS A 26 -4.24 -4.59 -1.00
N ILE A 27 -5.34 -4.98 -0.36
CA ILE A 27 -6.67 -4.91 -0.96
C ILE A 27 -7.46 -3.82 -0.24
N CYS A 28 -7.98 -2.86 -1.02
CA CYS A 28 -8.77 -1.77 -0.47
C CYS A 28 -10.16 -2.26 -0.02
N SER A 29 -10.56 -1.86 1.19
CA SER A 29 -11.87 -2.17 1.74
C SER A 29 -12.84 -1.00 1.62
N GLU A 30 -14.09 -1.29 1.29
CA GLU A 30 -15.16 -0.30 1.14
C GLU A 30 -16.15 -0.32 2.32
N ASN A 31 -16.29 -1.46 2.98
CA ASN A 31 -17.24 -1.68 4.08
C ASN A 31 -16.98 -3.05 4.73
N LEU A 32 -17.74 -3.36 5.80
CA LEU A 32 -17.62 -4.64 6.51
C LEU A 32 -17.71 -5.85 5.56
N THR A 33 -18.65 -5.88 4.63
CA THR A 33 -18.81 -7.01 3.71
C THR A 33 -17.57 -7.21 2.83
N THR A 34 -16.97 -6.11 2.34
CA THR A 34 -15.73 -6.17 1.58
C THR A 34 -14.57 -6.64 2.46
N THR A 35 -14.48 -6.12 3.69
CA THR A 35 -13.44 -6.56 4.65
C THR A 35 -13.54 -8.06 4.89
N GLU A 36 -14.73 -8.57 5.17
CA GLU A 36 -14.96 -10.01 5.40
C GLU A 36 -14.64 -10.85 4.17
N ALA A 37 -15.03 -10.41 2.98
CA ALA A 37 -14.72 -11.11 1.74
C ALA A 37 -13.20 -11.25 1.51
N ILE A 38 -12.41 -10.23 1.88
CA ILE A 38 -10.94 -10.26 1.82
C ILE A 38 -10.39 -11.32 2.78
N PHE A 39 -10.87 -11.34 4.03
CA PHE A 39 -10.47 -12.35 5.01
C PHE A 39 -10.84 -13.75 4.56
N SER A 40 -12.08 -13.96 4.11
CA SER A 40 -12.57 -15.27 3.64
C SER A 40 -11.74 -15.79 2.47
N ALA A 41 -11.46 -14.95 1.48
CA ALA A 41 -10.64 -15.34 0.33
C ALA A 41 -9.20 -15.72 0.73
N ALA A 42 -8.61 -15.00 1.67
CA ALA A 42 -7.28 -15.30 2.18
C ALA A 42 -7.25 -16.61 3.00
N GLU A 43 -8.28 -16.84 3.81
CA GLU A 43 -8.46 -18.09 4.56
C GLU A 43 -8.59 -19.29 3.63
N ASP A 44 -9.48 -19.19 2.62
CA ASP A 44 -9.69 -20.24 1.62
C ASP A 44 -8.38 -20.56 0.86
N PHE A 45 -7.62 -19.52 0.53
CA PHE A 45 -6.30 -19.69 -0.09
C PHE A 45 -5.34 -20.43 0.84
N ALA A 46 -5.24 -20.00 2.11
CA ALA A 46 -4.37 -20.64 3.09
C ALA A 46 -4.71 -22.14 3.25
N VAL A 47 -5.98 -22.45 3.50
CA VAL A 47 -6.47 -23.82 3.70
C VAL A 47 -6.24 -24.69 2.46
N SER A 48 -6.57 -24.17 1.27
CA SER A 48 -6.43 -24.95 0.01
C SER A 48 -4.97 -25.24 -0.35
N HIS A 49 -4.02 -24.43 0.14
CA HIS A 49 -2.58 -24.61 -0.10
C HIS A 49 -1.83 -25.22 1.09
N GLY A 50 -2.53 -25.58 2.18
CA GLY A 50 -1.92 -26.16 3.38
C GLY A 50 -0.96 -25.21 4.08
N LEU A 51 -1.25 -23.90 4.07
CA LEU A 51 -0.44 -22.88 4.71
C LEU A 51 -0.95 -22.60 6.12
N ASP A 52 -0.05 -22.52 7.09
CA ASP A 52 -0.40 -22.18 8.47
C ASP A 52 -0.90 -20.74 8.59
N SER A 53 -0.41 -19.84 7.73
CA SER A 53 -0.83 -18.46 7.68
C SER A 53 -0.45 -17.77 6.36
N VAL A 54 -1.32 -16.86 5.92
CA VAL A 54 -1.12 -15.98 4.76
C VAL A 54 -1.13 -14.52 5.19
N PRO A 55 -0.07 -13.75 4.91
CA PRO A 55 -0.06 -12.32 5.17
C PRO A 55 -0.85 -11.57 4.10
N ILE A 56 -1.74 -10.70 4.55
CA ILE A 56 -2.47 -9.76 3.69
C ILE A 56 -2.42 -8.36 4.30
N THR A 57 -2.48 -7.36 3.44
CA THR A 57 -2.72 -5.98 3.85
C THR A 57 -4.11 -5.56 3.42
N ILE A 58 -4.88 -4.95 4.31
CA ILE A 58 -6.20 -4.41 4.02
C ILE A 58 -6.10 -2.90 4.15
N ALA A 59 -6.39 -2.20 3.06
CA ALA A 59 -6.17 -0.77 2.95
C ALA A 59 -7.45 0.04 3.04
N MET A 60 -7.29 1.29 3.46
CA MET A 60 -8.34 2.30 3.46
C MET A 60 -7.76 3.69 3.21
N THR A 61 -8.32 4.41 2.22
CA THR A 61 -8.07 5.83 2.02
C THR A 61 -8.93 6.66 2.98
N VAL A 62 -8.46 7.83 3.38
CA VAL A 62 -9.16 8.65 4.38
C VAL A 62 -9.89 9.82 3.74
N LYS A 63 -9.16 10.84 3.30
CA LYS A 63 -9.73 12.01 2.60
C LYS A 63 -9.31 12.10 1.13
N TYR A 64 -8.71 11.05 0.62
CA TYR A 64 -8.28 11.00 -0.78
C TYR A 64 -9.46 11.32 -1.72
N SER A 65 -9.31 12.38 -2.52
CA SER A 65 -10.42 13.00 -3.25
C SER A 65 -11.11 12.05 -4.24
N HIS A 66 -10.35 11.13 -4.83
CA HIS A 66 -10.90 10.15 -5.78
C HIS A 66 -11.74 9.07 -5.11
N ARG A 67 -11.42 8.68 -3.89
CA ARG A 67 -12.15 7.66 -3.13
C ARG A 67 -11.90 7.78 -1.63
N PRO A 68 -12.66 8.56 -0.87
CA PRO A 68 -12.51 8.66 0.59
C PRO A 68 -13.24 7.52 1.30
N GLN A 69 -12.66 6.31 1.28
CA GLN A 69 -13.27 5.08 1.78
C GLN A 69 -13.68 5.17 3.25
N ALA A 70 -12.81 5.71 4.11
CA ALA A 70 -13.13 5.87 5.53
C ALA A 70 -14.38 6.72 5.75
N THR A 71 -14.58 7.77 4.94
CA THR A 71 -15.78 8.62 4.99
C THR A 71 -17.05 7.85 4.63
N TYR A 72 -16.93 6.89 3.72
CA TYR A 72 -18.09 6.13 3.22
C TYR A 72 -18.26 4.78 3.89
N TYR A 73 -17.35 4.37 4.76
CA TYR A 73 -17.40 3.09 5.47
C TYR A 73 -18.67 2.93 6.33
N THR A 74 -19.14 4.03 6.90
CA THR A 74 -20.40 4.06 7.66
C THR A 74 -21.37 5.10 7.11
N HIS A 75 -22.65 4.94 7.44
CA HIS A 75 -23.69 5.91 7.06
C HIS A 75 -23.49 7.30 7.68
N SER A 76 -22.72 7.40 8.76
CA SER A 76 -22.41 8.69 9.42
C SER A 76 -21.62 9.67 8.54
N ARG A 77 -20.95 9.19 7.50
CA ARG A 77 -20.07 9.97 6.62
C ARG A 77 -18.94 10.66 7.37
N ARG A 78 -18.48 10.06 8.46
CA ARG A 78 -17.39 10.55 9.28
C ARG A 78 -16.19 9.61 9.16
N ALA A 79 -15.06 10.13 8.67
CA ALA A 79 -13.85 9.33 8.46
C ALA A 79 -13.30 8.76 9.78
N ASP A 80 -13.35 9.51 10.89
CA ASP A 80 -12.92 9.04 12.21
C ASP A 80 -13.75 7.84 12.72
N ILE A 81 -15.06 7.86 12.45
CA ILE A 81 -15.95 6.72 12.78
C ILE A 81 -15.67 5.56 11.85
N GLY A 82 -15.52 5.82 10.54
CA GLY A 82 -15.21 4.77 9.56
C GLY A 82 -13.91 4.03 9.90
N LEU A 83 -12.85 4.74 10.23
CA LEU A 83 -11.58 4.14 10.63
C LEU A 83 -11.69 3.30 11.91
N ARG A 84 -12.48 3.75 12.89
CA ARG A 84 -12.72 2.98 14.12
C ARG A 84 -13.51 1.71 13.86
N CYS A 85 -14.56 1.78 13.03
CA CYS A 85 -15.33 0.60 12.62
C CYS A 85 -14.45 -0.37 11.84
N PHE A 86 -13.69 0.10 10.86
CA PHE A 86 -12.79 -0.72 10.08
C PHE A 86 -11.79 -1.51 10.95
N ARG A 87 -11.18 -0.86 11.95
CA ARG A 87 -10.28 -1.54 12.89
C ARG A 87 -11.01 -2.60 13.72
N ALA A 88 -12.18 -2.25 14.27
CA ALA A 88 -12.98 -3.18 15.06
C ALA A 88 -13.45 -4.39 14.24
N ASP A 89 -13.91 -4.15 13.01
CA ASP A 89 -14.31 -5.21 12.09
C ASP A 89 -13.14 -6.16 11.78
N ALA A 90 -11.95 -5.62 11.50
CA ALA A 90 -10.76 -6.43 11.22
C ALA A 90 -10.32 -7.24 12.45
N GLU A 91 -10.39 -6.68 13.64
CA GLU A 91 -10.09 -7.39 14.90
C GLU A 91 -11.05 -8.57 15.11
N ILE A 92 -12.36 -8.36 14.96
CA ILE A 92 -13.38 -9.41 15.08
C ILE A 92 -13.17 -10.49 14.01
N LEU A 93 -12.96 -10.09 12.75
CA LEU A 93 -12.77 -11.04 11.65
C LEU A 93 -11.48 -11.85 11.80
N SER A 94 -10.43 -11.30 12.39
CA SER A 94 -9.20 -12.05 12.67
C SER A 94 -9.38 -13.20 13.66
N GLU A 95 -10.45 -13.19 14.47
CA GLU A 95 -10.81 -14.31 15.36
C GLU A 95 -11.54 -15.43 14.59
N VAL A 96 -12.25 -15.06 13.50
CA VAL A 96 -13.04 -15.98 12.66
C VAL A 96 -12.15 -16.69 11.63
N TYR A 97 -11.11 -16.00 11.13
CA TYR A 97 -10.23 -16.46 10.05
C TYR A 97 -8.79 -16.68 10.55
N PRO A 98 -8.52 -17.83 11.22
CA PRO A 98 -7.27 -18.03 11.97
C PRO A 98 -6.00 -18.20 11.13
N HIS A 99 -6.13 -18.53 9.82
CA HIS A 99 -4.99 -18.66 8.91
C HIS A 99 -4.64 -17.33 8.20
N VAL A 100 -5.28 -16.22 8.58
CA VAL A 100 -4.99 -14.91 8.01
C VAL A 100 -4.16 -14.06 8.96
N THR A 101 -3.01 -13.59 8.50
CA THR A 101 -2.23 -12.56 9.19
C THR A 101 -2.55 -11.21 8.58
N ALA A 102 -3.50 -10.50 9.18
CA ALA A 102 -3.98 -9.22 8.65
C ALA A 102 -3.14 -8.04 9.15
N MET A 103 -2.81 -7.14 8.24
CA MET A 103 -2.13 -5.86 8.47
C MET A 103 -3.00 -4.73 7.93
N LEU A 104 -3.37 -3.75 8.76
CA LEU A 104 -4.16 -2.61 8.31
C LEU A 104 -3.26 -1.50 7.77
N HIS A 105 -3.65 -0.92 6.64
CA HIS A 105 -2.89 0.10 5.93
C HIS A 105 -3.74 1.36 5.69
N LEU A 106 -3.12 2.51 5.93
CA LEU A 106 -3.69 3.81 5.54
C LEU A 106 -3.11 4.20 4.19
N ASP A 107 -3.95 4.26 3.18
CA ASP A 107 -3.56 4.46 1.78
C ASP A 107 -3.75 5.92 1.35
N HIS A 108 -2.84 6.47 0.55
CA HIS A 108 -2.86 7.84 0.03
C HIS A 108 -3.14 8.92 1.11
N VAL A 109 -2.38 8.89 2.22
CA VAL A 109 -2.52 9.89 3.29
C VAL A 109 -1.74 11.15 2.93
N GLN A 110 -2.46 12.24 2.70
CA GLN A 110 -1.91 13.49 2.19
C GLN A 110 -1.53 14.46 3.33
N PRO A 111 -0.35 15.12 3.25
CA PRO A 111 0.17 15.96 4.34
C PRO A 111 -0.75 17.09 4.80
N ILE A 112 -1.50 17.68 3.88
CA ILE A 112 -2.38 18.82 4.17
C ILE A 112 -3.77 18.34 4.56
N ASP A 113 -4.40 17.54 3.70
CA ASP A 113 -5.81 17.16 3.87
C ASP A 113 -6.02 16.22 5.06
N ASP A 114 -5.04 15.34 5.33
CA ASP A 114 -5.08 14.36 6.41
C ASP A 114 -4.24 14.78 7.64
N SER A 115 -3.94 16.07 7.79
CA SER A 115 -3.09 16.58 8.86
C SER A 115 -3.56 16.18 10.26
N ASP A 116 -4.87 16.16 10.50
CA ASP A 116 -5.45 15.72 11.78
C ASP A 116 -5.13 14.25 12.07
N LEU A 117 -5.26 13.38 11.06
CA LEU A 117 -4.90 11.97 11.17
C LEU A 117 -3.40 11.79 11.42
N LEU A 118 -2.56 12.49 10.65
CA LEU A 118 -1.10 12.41 10.76
C LEU A 118 -0.55 12.89 12.10
N ASN A 119 -1.29 13.75 12.80
CA ASN A 119 -0.97 14.23 14.15
C ASN A 119 -1.67 13.41 15.24
N GLY A 120 -2.53 12.48 14.88
CA GLY A 120 -3.27 11.60 15.78
C GLY A 120 -2.53 10.33 16.16
N ASP A 121 -3.28 9.39 16.74
CA ASP A 121 -2.79 8.06 17.08
C ASP A 121 -2.88 7.11 15.88
N LEU A 122 -1.74 6.69 15.35
CA LEU A 122 -1.61 5.72 14.27
C LEU A 122 -1.37 4.29 14.79
N SER A 123 -1.39 4.06 16.10
CA SER A 123 -1.23 2.74 16.70
C SER A 123 -2.31 1.78 16.24
N GLY A 124 -2.18 0.65 15.85
CA GLY A 124 -3.20 -0.26 15.32
C GLY A 124 -3.25 -0.30 13.79
N TYR A 125 -2.44 0.54 13.12
CA TYR A 125 -2.13 0.38 11.71
C TYR A 125 -0.72 -0.18 11.54
N ALA A 126 -0.59 -1.14 10.63
CA ALA A 126 0.69 -1.77 10.32
C ALA A 126 1.57 -0.86 9.46
N SER A 127 0.94 -0.12 8.55
CA SER A 127 1.64 0.72 7.60
C SER A 127 0.80 1.92 7.15
N ILE A 128 1.49 2.91 6.59
CA ILE A 128 0.89 4.12 6.04
C ILE A 128 1.63 4.52 4.77
N MET A 129 0.89 4.87 3.72
CA MET A 129 1.45 5.55 2.56
C MET A 129 1.37 7.06 2.80
N TYR A 130 2.53 7.68 3.03
CA TYR A 130 2.64 9.13 3.11
C TYR A 130 2.79 9.69 1.70
N ASP A 131 1.76 10.37 1.23
CA ASP A 131 1.65 10.81 -0.14
C ASP A 131 1.85 12.31 -0.29
N ALA A 132 3.09 12.72 -0.49
CA ALA A 132 3.47 14.09 -0.82
C ALA A 132 3.86 14.25 -2.31
N SER A 133 3.47 13.30 -3.17
CA SER A 133 3.85 13.27 -4.59
C SER A 133 3.31 14.45 -5.42
N ALA A 134 2.25 15.08 -4.96
CA ALA A 134 1.73 16.32 -5.58
C ALA A 134 2.65 17.54 -5.40
N PHE A 135 3.66 17.47 -4.53
CA PHE A 135 4.64 18.53 -4.33
C PHE A 135 5.88 18.32 -5.21
N PRO A 136 6.66 19.40 -5.51
CA PRO A 136 7.95 19.24 -6.17
C PRO A 136 8.85 18.27 -5.42
N PHE A 137 9.65 17.47 -6.13
CA PHE A 137 10.44 16.37 -5.62
C PHE A 137 11.27 16.71 -4.36
N GLU A 138 11.96 17.85 -4.36
CA GLU A 138 12.72 18.33 -3.19
C GLU A 138 11.84 18.59 -1.96
N GLN A 139 10.65 19.13 -2.19
CA GLN A 139 9.70 19.36 -1.13
C GLN A 139 9.07 18.06 -0.62
N ASN A 140 8.76 17.14 -1.52
CA ASN A 140 8.30 15.79 -1.18
C ASN A 140 9.33 15.09 -0.28
N ILE A 141 10.60 15.05 -0.67
CA ILE A 141 11.68 14.48 0.16
C ILE A 141 11.70 15.10 1.55
N LYS A 142 11.70 16.42 1.64
CA LYS A 142 11.75 17.13 2.92
C LYS A 142 10.56 16.81 3.82
N MET A 143 9.36 16.79 3.25
CA MET A 143 8.12 16.50 4.00
C MET A 143 8.09 15.05 4.46
N THR A 144 8.43 14.11 3.56
CA THR A 144 8.45 12.68 3.85
C THR A 144 9.51 12.34 4.89
N SER A 145 10.74 12.87 4.75
CA SER A 145 11.79 12.68 5.75
C SER A 145 11.38 13.19 7.14
N GLY A 146 10.75 14.37 7.21
CA GLY A 146 10.23 14.92 8.47
C GLY A 146 9.15 14.04 9.10
N PHE A 147 8.31 13.41 8.30
CA PHE A 147 7.31 12.45 8.79
C PHE A 147 7.97 11.17 9.31
N VAL A 148 8.93 10.61 8.58
CA VAL A 148 9.69 9.42 9.00
C VAL A 148 10.40 9.67 10.34
N ASP A 149 11.05 10.81 10.50
CA ASP A 149 11.72 11.18 11.74
C ASP A 149 10.76 11.25 12.94
N ARG A 150 9.59 11.84 12.72
CA ARG A 150 8.54 11.94 13.74
C ARG A 150 7.99 10.58 14.14
N MET A 151 7.81 9.66 13.20
CA MET A 151 7.31 8.32 13.47
C MET A 151 8.35 7.44 14.17
N ASN A 152 9.62 7.61 13.89
CA ASN A 152 10.74 6.94 14.57
C ASN A 152 10.54 5.43 14.76
N GLY A 153 10.18 4.71 13.70
CA GLY A 153 9.98 3.26 13.72
C GLY A 153 8.73 2.77 14.47
N LYS A 154 7.69 3.59 14.58
CA LYS A 154 6.41 3.19 15.19
C LYS A 154 5.45 2.54 14.20
N ILE A 155 5.60 2.81 12.92
CA ILE A 155 4.75 2.30 11.83
C ILE A 155 5.62 2.14 10.58
N LEU A 156 5.33 1.15 9.74
CA LEU A 156 5.99 1.01 8.44
C LEU A 156 5.49 2.10 7.50
N ILE A 157 6.43 2.81 6.85
CA ILE A 157 6.11 3.96 6.00
C ILE A 157 6.43 3.64 4.54
N GLU A 158 5.42 3.82 3.69
CA GLU A 158 5.57 3.89 2.25
C GLU A 158 5.63 5.36 1.84
N GLY A 159 6.63 5.74 1.07
CA GLY A 159 6.71 7.07 0.51
C GLY A 159 6.34 7.05 -0.97
N ALA A 160 5.47 7.97 -1.39
CA ALA A 160 5.17 8.18 -2.80
C ALA A 160 6.26 9.04 -3.44
N CYS A 161 7.14 8.43 -4.25
CA CYS A 161 8.18 9.15 -4.97
C CYS A 161 7.58 10.05 -6.05
N ASP A 162 6.68 9.48 -6.83
CA ASP A 162 5.98 10.14 -7.93
C ASP A 162 4.47 9.90 -7.86
N GLU A 163 3.71 10.78 -8.50
CA GLU A 163 2.25 10.67 -8.58
C GLU A 163 1.85 9.52 -9.51
N ILE A 164 0.88 8.72 -9.06
CA ILE A 164 0.21 7.71 -9.88
C ILE A 164 -1.10 8.30 -10.38
N TYR A 165 -1.22 8.46 -11.68
CA TYR A 165 -2.37 9.12 -12.30
C TYR A 165 -3.55 8.17 -12.54
N ASP A 166 -4.73 8.76 -12.64
CA ASP A 166 -5.92 8.05 -13.11
C ASP A 166 -5.88 7.88 -14.63
N ALA A 167 -6.47 6.79 -15.13
CA ALA A 167 -6.58 6.50 -16.56
C ALA A 167 -7.20 7.68 -17.33
N GLY A 168 -6.53 8.12 -18.40
CA GLY A 168 -6.93 9.29 -19.17
C GLY A 168 -6.46 10.63 -18.61
N GLY A 169 -5.64 10.62 -17.56
CA GLY A 169 -4.93 11.79 -17.04
C GLY A 169 -3.83 12.29 -17.95
N SER A 170 -3.04 13.26 -17.51
CA SER A 170 -2.10 14.03 -18.35
C SER A 170 -1.05 13.16 -19.08
N THR A 171 -0.66 13.60 -20.26
CA THR A 171 0.32 12.94 -21.16
C THR A 171 1.79 13.07 -20.73
N HIS A 172 2.08 13.56 -19.53
CA HIS A 172 3.43 13.84 -19.04
C HIS A 172 3.87 12.89 -17.94
N ASN A 173 3.74 11.59 -18.14
CA ASN A 173 4.18 10.60 -17.18
C ASN A 173 5.66 10.27 -17.38
N SER A 174 6.55 10.97 -16.66
CA SER A 174 7.90 10.48 -16.49
C SER A 174 7.89 9.27 -15.57
N ILE A 175 8.40 8.13 -16.05
CA ILE A 175 8.61 6.94 -15.23
C ILE A 175 9.69 7.28 -14.20
N THR A 176 9.49 6.81 -12.94
CA THR A 176 10.49 6.94 -11.88
C THR A 176 11.82 6.35 -12.34
N THR A 177 12.89 7.12 -12.24
CA THR A 177 14.23 6.63 -12.55
C THR A 177 14.82 5.86 -11.36
N ALA A 178 15.78 4.97 -11.62
CA ALA A 178 16.51 4.29 -10.54
C ALA A 178 17.30 5.26 -9.66
N GLU A 179 17.77 6.37 -10.24
CA GLU A 179 18.49 7.43 -9.53
C GLU A 179 17.56 8.18 -8.57
N ASP A 180 16.38 8.60 -9.05
CA ASP A 180 15.39 9.29 -8.23
C ASP A 180 14.86 8.38 -7.11
N ALA A 181 14.55 7.11 -7.42
CA ALA A 181 14.10 6.13 -6.43
C ALA A 181 15.16 5.92 -5.34
N LYS A 182 16.43 5.76 -5.73
CA LYS A 182 17.54 5.61 -4.79
C LYS A 182 17.72 6.86 -3.93
N ARG A 183 17.74 8.03 -4.54
CA ARG A 183 17.84 9.29 -3.82
C ARG A 183 16.67 9.48 -2.83
N PHE A 184 15.45 9.18 -3.27
CA PHE A 184 14.27 9.28 -2.42
C PHE A 184 14.38 8.38 -1.19
N ILE A 185 14.75 7.10 -1.35
CA ILE A 185 14.97 6.17 -0.23
C ILE A 185 16.09 6.65 0.71
N ASP A 186 17.23 7.05 0.15
CA ASP A 186 18.39 7.44 0.95
C ASP A 186 18.11 8.70 1.79
N GLU A 187 17.41 9.68 1.24
CA GLU A 187 17.15 10.96 1.93
C GLU A 187 15.91 10.91 2.84
N THR A 188 14.88 10.13 2.47
CA THR A 188 13.65 10.04 3.28
C THR A 188 13.71 8.93 4.32
N ARG A 189 14.46 7.85 4.05
CA ARG A 189 14.54 6.65 4.89
C ARG A 189 13.20 5.93 5.07
N VAL A 190 12.29 6.03 4.10
CA VAL A 190 11.06 5.23 4.09
C VAL A 190 11.37 3.74 3.98
N ASP A 191 10.51 2.90 4.50
CA ASP A 191 10.68 1.45 4.45
C ASP A 191 10.42 0.90 3.04
N LEU A 192 9.37 1.41 2.39
CA LEU A 192 8.93 1.03 1.04
C LEU A 192 8.70 2.29 0.20
N ILE A 193 8.69 2.11 -1.13
CA ILE A 193 8.56 3.22 -2.07
C ILE A 193 7.49 2.92 -3.13
N VAL A 194 6.61 3.87 -3.38
CA VAL A 194 5.71 3.87 -4.52
C VAL A 194 6.38 4.60 -5.67
N CYS A 195 6.53 3.92 -6.81
CA CYS A 195 7.17 4.44 -8.02
C CYS A 195 6.17 4.48 -9.17
N ASN A 196 6.27 5.50 -10.02
CA ASN A 196 5.56 5.50 -11.29
C ASN A 196 6.27 4.56 -12.28
N LEU A 197 5.64 3.42 -12.53
CA LEU A 197 6.11 2.38 -13.46
C LEU A 197 5.27 2.34 -14.76
N GLY A 198 4.59 3.44 -15.08
CA GLY A 198 3.68 3.56 -16.21
C GLY A 198 2.28 3.01 -15.92
N THR A 199 2.04 2.49 -14.74
CA THR A 199 0.72 2.01 -14.32
C THR A 199 -0.20 3.18 -13.98
N GLU A 200 -1.49 3.02 -14.27
CA GLU A 200 -2.52 4.02 -14.00
C GLU A 200 -3.65 3.38 -13.17
N HIS A 201 -4.24 4.16 -12.28
CA HIS A 201 -5.47 3.74 -11.61
C HIS A 201 -6.62 3.64 -12.63
N ARG A 202 -7.46 2.61 -12.48
CA ARG A 202 -8.66 2.40 -13.31
C ARG A 202 -8.38 2.27 -14.82
N ALA A 203 -7.21 1.79 -15.20
CA ALA A 203 -6.88 1.54 -16.59
C ALA A 203 -7.84 0.52 -17.21
N SER A 204 -8.43 0.84 -18.35
CA SER A 204 -9.35 -0.03 -19.11
C SER A 204 -8.69 -0.60 -20.35
N GLY A 205 -8.26 -1.80 -20.30
CA GLY A 205 -8.15 -2.85 -21.33
C GLY A 205 -7.36 -2.64 -22.60
N LYS A 206 -7.04 -1.44 -23.11
CA LYS A 206 -6.38 -1.29 -24.41
C LYS A 206 -4.96 -0.72 -24.38
N ASP A 207 -4.62 0.01 -23.31
CA ASP A 207 -3.31 0.66 -23.19
C ASP A 207 -2.64 0.31 -21.85
N LEU A 208 -2.66 -0.97 -21.49
CA LEU A 208 -2.01 -1.44 -20.27
C LEU A 208 -0.50 -1.20 -20.37
N LYS A 209 0.05 -0.41 -19.46
CA LYS A 209 1.47 -0.10 -19.39
C LYS A 209 2.02 -0.46 -18.03
N TYR A 210 2.89 -1.43 -18.00
CA TYR A 210 3.74 -1.73 -16.86
C TYR A 210 5.16 -1.96 -17.38
N TYR A 211 6.08 -1.14 -16.91
CA TYR A 211 7.47 -1.17 -17.35
C TYR A 211 8.33 -1.97 -16.39
N GLY A 212 8.30 -3.30 -16.48
CA GLY A 212 9.08 -4.21 -15.66
C GLY A 212 10.60 -3.99 -15.76
N ASP A 213 11.11 -3.55 -16.94
CA ASP A 213 12.54 -3.20 -17.09
C ASP A 213 12.94 -2.00 -16.21
N ALA A 214 12.06 -1.01 -16.06
CA ALA A 214 12.29 0.11 -15.14
C ALA A 214 12.24 -0.36 -13.69
N ALA A 215 11.27 -1.19 -13.33
CA ALA A 215 11.15 -1.77 -12.00
C ALA A 215 12.42 -2.55 -11.61
N ARG A 216 12.96 -3.38 -12.50
CA ARG A 216 14.22 -4.13 -12.26
C ARG A 216 15.42 -3.21 -12.04
N LYS A 217 15.55 -2.12 -12.80
CA LYS A 217 16.61 -1.13 -12.58
C LYS A 217 16.49 -0.45 -11.21
N ILE A 218 15.27 -0.15 -10.78
CA ILE A 218 15.00 0.39 -9.44
C ILE A 218 15.36 -0.65 -8.39
N ARG A 219 14.89 -1.91 -8.51
CA ARG A 219 15.26 -3.00 -7.62
C ARG A 219 16.78 -3.16 -7.48
N ASP A 220 17.53 -3.10 -8.57
CA ASP A 220 18.99 -3.24 -8.54
C ASP A 220 19.66 -2.11 -7.76
N ALA A 221 19.01 -0.95 -7.62
CA ALA A 221 19.50 0.20 -6.86
C ALA A 221 19.07 0.20 -5.37
N ILE A 222 17.87 -0.33 -5.05
CA ILE A 222 17.28 -0.20 -3.70
C ILE A 222 16.83 -1.51 -3.06
N GLY A 223 16.90 -2.65 -3.76
CA GLY A 223 16.34 -3.95 -3.32
C GLY A 223 14.83 -4.07 -3.58
N GLU A 224 14.22 -5.13 -3.02
CA GLU A 224 12.79 -5.44 -3.14
C GLU A 224 11.95 -4.54 -2.22
N LYS A 225 11.78 -3.28 -2.59
CA LYS A 225 11.07 -2.27 -1.79
C LYS A 225 9.92 -1.58 -2.54
N ILE A 226 9.66 -1.99 -3.78
CA ILE A 226 8.66 -1.33 -4.62
C ILE A 226 7.26 -1.75 -4.20
N VAL A 227 6.40 -0.75 -4.02
CA VAL A 227 4.96 -0.91 -3.90
C VAL A 227 4.33 -0.53 -5.23
N LEU A 228 3.59 -1.46 -5.84
CA LEU A 228 2.94 -1.22 -7.13
C LEU A 228 1.51 -0.74 -6.93
N HIS A 229 1.22 0.45 -7.43
CA HIS A 229 -0.13 0.99 -7.60
C HIS A 229 -0.61 0.84 -9.05
N GLY A 230 -1.91 1.00 -9.29
CA GLY A 230 -2.47 0.90 -10.65
C GLY A 230 -2.41 -0.52 -11.22
N THR A 231 -2.69 -1.53 -10.41
CA THR A 231 -2.63 -2.97 -10.77
C THR A 231 -3.51 -3.33 -11.95
N SER A 232 -4.56 -2.55 -12.24
CA SER A 232 -5.41 -2.68 -13.44
C SER A 232 -4.63 -2.52 -14.75
N SER A 233 -3.43 -1.94 -14.71
CA SER A 233 -2.52 -1.81 -15.87
C SER A 233 -1.63 -3.03 -16.10
N VAL A 234 -1.68 -4.05 -15.22
CA VAL A 234 -0.78 -5.21 -15.26
C VAL A 234 -1.48 -6.41 -15.87
N THR A 235 -0.84 -7.08 -16.83
CA THR A 235 -1.37 -8.30 -17.45
C THR A 235 -1.16 -9.51 -16.52
N ALA A 236 -1.94 -10.59 -16.73
CA ALA A 236 -1.81 -11.84 -15.98
C ALA A 236 -0.41 -12.46 -16.05
N ASP A 237 0.31 -12.29 -17.15
CA ASP A 237 1.69 -12.78 -17.27
C ASP A 237 2.68 -11.90 -16.53
N GLN A 238 2.49 -10.59 -16.52
CA GLN A 238 3.31 -9.66 -15.77
C GLN A 238 3.15 -9.83 -14.25
N ILE A 239 1.95 -10.20 -13.76
CA ILE A 239 1.73 -10.49 -12.33
C ILE A 239 2.71 -11.55 -11.83
N LYS A 240 3.04 -12.56 -12.64
CA LYS A 240 3.96 -13.65 -12.28
C LYS A 240 5.41 -13.20 -12.09
N THR A 241 5.79 -12.06 -12.63
CA THR A 241 7.17 -11.53 -12.57
C THR A 241 7.37 -10.44 -11.53
N LEU A 242 6.31 -9.94 -10.88
CA LEU A 242 6.36 -8.78 -10.00
C LEU A 242 7.43 -8.88 -8.91
N PHE A 243 7.56 -10.02 -8.23
CA PHE A 243 8.60 -10.18 -7.22
C PHE A 243 10.01 -10.08 -7.84
N ALA A 244 10.22 -10.75 -8.98
CA ALA A 244 11.49 -10.68 -9.71
C ALA A 244 11.79 -9.27 -10.23
N ASP A 245 10.78 -8.43 -10.41
CA ASP A 245 10.91 -7.02 -10.79
C ASP A 245 11.18 -6.10 -9.58
N GLY A 246 11.19 -6.65 -8.33
CA GLY A 246 11.46 -5.90 -7.10
C GLY A 246 10.22 -5.40 -6.37
N VAL A 247 9.03 -5.82 -6.82
CA VAL A 247 7.77 -5.48 -6.16
C VAL A 247 7.56 -6.38 -4.95
N CYS A 248 7.42 -5.80 -3.76
CA CYS A 248 7.15 -6.53 -2.51
C CYS A 248 5.69 -6.43 -2.05
N LYS A 249 4.95 -5.46 -2.57
CA LYS A 249 3.54 -5.21 -2.26
C LYS A 249 2.80 -4.71 -3.50
N VAL A 250 1.55 -5.14 -3.67
CA VAL A 250 0.65 -4.64 -4.73
C VAL A 250 -0.62 -4.08 -4.13
N ASN A 251 -0.96 -2.85 -4.49
CA ASN A 251 -2.23 -2.24 -4.11
C ASN A 251 -3.30 -2.59 -5.14
N ILE A 252 -4.38 -3.21 -4.66
CA ILE A 252 -5.51 -3.69 -5.45
C ILE A 252 -6.74 -2.92 -5.02
N TRP A 253 -7.20 -2.11 -5.94
CA TRP A 253 -8.45 -1.38 -5.79
C TRP A 253 -9.30 -1.65 -7.02
N THR A 254 -10.41 -2.33 -6.82
CA THR A 254 -11.33 -2.61 -7.91
C THR A 254 -12.52 -1.65 -7.86
N ALA A 255 -12.96 -1.19 -9.02
CA ALA A 255 -14.18 -0.42 -9.19
C ALA A 255 -15.34 -1.36 -9.47
#